data_f8cbc96762e0e527735f536f10d85788
#
_entry.id   f8cbc96762e0e527735f536f10d85788
#
_cell.length_a   1.000
_cell.length_b   1.000
_cell.length_c   1.000
_cell.angle_alpha   90.00
_cell.angle_beta   90.00
_cell.angle_gamma   90.00
#
_symmetry.space_group_name_H-M   'P 1'
#
loop_
_entity.id
_entity.type
_entity.pdbx_description
1 polymer ?
#
loop_
_entity_poly.entity_id
_entity_poly.type
_entity_poly.pdbx_seq_one_letter_code
_entity_poly.pdbx_strand_id
1 'polypeptide(L)'
;MKWELPGIAPAQATVRQSEMRLVQARAQREQAAAQMASSQKRIAQYKASLVRFNDILQKHNAFAPLDGVVTNLPVRVGETVVPGVQNSAASTMMTIADMSLITAEVKVDETDIVNVKLDQQADITIDAIPNKTFKGHVVEIGNTAILRSTGVAASQSAISSQEAKDFKVVVALDNPPDEIRPGLSCTAKITTATRKNVLSIPIQSLTVRQKGQLEPKPADDKAVQAAATKVDPVAEKAKKEELQGVFVVSGGKATFKKVETGVTGTTDIEVVNGLNEGDQIVTGTYQVIRTILNEAQVKVDNKAPVVPTKS
;
A
#
# COMPACT_ATOMS: atom_id res chain seq x y z
N MET A 1 -110.93 11.36 24.29
CA MET A 1 -110.81 10.15 25.15
C MET A 1 -109.60 9.39 24.71
N LYS A 2 -108.56 9.46 25.50
CA LYS A 2 -107.37 8.61 25.29
C LYS A 2 -107.56 7.28 26.02
N TRP A 3 -107.76 6.20 25.31
CA TRP A 3 -107.84 4.88 25.85
C TRP A 3 -106.40 4.42 26.22
N GLU A 4 -106.01 4.64 27.44
CA GLU A 4 -104.76 4.00 27.92
C GLU A 4 -105.11 2.56 28.36
N LEU A 5 -104.59 1.60 27.64
CA LEU A 5 -104.71 0.19 28.00
C LEU A 5 -103.95 -0.05 29.28
N PRO A 6 -104.58 -0.59 30.33
CA PRO A 6 -104.02 -0.67 31.70
C PRO A 6 -102.96 -1.80 31.82
N GLY A 7 -102.01 -1.82 31.05
CA GLY A 7 -100.91 -2.76 31.09
C GLY A 7 -99.64 -2.29 30.33
N ILE A 8 -99.81 -1.20 29.60
CA ILE A 8 -98.69 -0.68 28.76
C ILE A 8 -97.67 0.09 29.60
N ALA A 9 -98.12 0.86 30.51
CA ALA A 9 -97.29 1.70 31.40
C ALA A 9 -96.22 0.87 32.21
N PRO A 10 -96.59 -0.23 32.89
CA PRO A 10 -95.67 -1.05 33.64
C PRO A 10 -94.69 -1.83 32.69
N ALA A 11 -95.21 -2.22 31.55
CA ALA A 11 -94.31 -2.88 30.54
C ALA A 11 -93.24 -1.92 29.95
N GLN A 12 -93.61 -0.67 29.68
CA GLN A 12 -92.68 0.37 29.30
C GLN A 12 -91.66 0.71 30.40
N ALA A 13 -92.07 0.69 31.66
CA ALA A 13 -91.15 0.89 32.82
C ALA A 13 -90.13 -0.24 32.90
N THR A 14 -90.51 -1.49 32.71
CA THR A 14 -89.61 -2.67 32.69
C THR A 14 -88.65 -2.65 31.52
N VAL A 15 -89.14 -2.20 30.38
CA VAL A 15 -88.25 -2.05 29.15
C VAL A 15 -87.20 -0.96 29.43
N ARG A 16 -87.62 0.20 29.94
CA ARG A 16 -86.63 1.25 30.29
C ARG A 16 -85.64 0.82 31.35
N GLN A 17 -86.07 0.06 32.35
CA GLN A 17 -85.19 -0.48 33.36
C GLN A 17 -84.16 -1.49 32.79
N SER A 18 -84.61 -2.32 31.90
CA SER A 18 -83.72 -3.25 31.22
C SER A 18 -82.73 -2.56 30.26
N GLU A 19 -83.17 -1.51 29.56
CA GLU A 19 -82.30 -0.64 28.74
C GLU A 19 -81.27 0.07 29.62
N MET A 20 -81.65 0.62 30.74
CA MET A 20 -80.68 1.25 31.71
C MET A 20 -79.64 0.22 32.22
N ARG A 21 -80.12 -0.97 32.57
CA ARG A 21 -79.21 -2.06 32.98
C ARG A 21 -78.22 -2.48 31.82
N LEU A 22 -78.69 -2.50 30.60
CA LEU A 22 -77.91 -2.79 29.45
C LEU A 22 -76.87 -1.71 29.15
N VAL A 23 -77.23 -0.44 29.26
CA VAL A 23 -76.33 0.72 29.16
C VAL A 23 -75.27 0.64 30.26
N GLN A 24 -75.67 0.36 31.48
CA GLN A 24 -74.78 0.24 32.63
C GLN A 24 -73.78 -0.94 32.45
N ALA A 25 -74.26 -2.10 31.99
CA ALA A 25 -73.42 -3.23 31.69
C ALA A 25 -72.39 -2.95 30.53
N ARG A 26 -72.84 -2.20 29.52
CA ARG A 26 -71.98 -1.75 28.42
C ARG A 26 -70.88 -0.81 28.94
N ALA A 27 -71.21 0.19 29.79
CA ALA A 27 -70.27 1.10 30.36
C ALA A 27 -69.25 0.37 31.26
N GLN A 28 -69.69 -0.62 32.07
CA GLN A 28 -68.82 -1.45 32.88
C GLN A 28 -67.85 -2.29 32.02
N ARG A 29 -68.35 -2.86 30.90
CA ARG A 29 -67.54 -3.60 29.96
C ARG A 29 -66.48 -2.72 29.27
N GLU A 30 -66.86 -1.52 28.87
CA GLU A 30 -65.98 -0.55 28.24
C GLU A 30 -64.91 -0.06 29.22
N GLN A 31 -65.28 0.18 30.47
CA GLN A 31 -64.32 0.50 31.53
C GLN A 31 -63.35 -0.65 31.80
N ALA A 32 -63.82 -1.89 31.85
CA ALA A 32 -62.97 -3.06 32.01
C ALA A 32 -62.02 -3.24 30.82
N ALA A 33 -62.50 -3.04 29.59
CA ALA A 33 -61.68 -3.10 28.38
C ALA A 33 -60.58 -2.01 28.37
N ALA A 34 -60.94 -0.76 28.79
CA ALA A 34 -59.97 0.31 28.90
C ALA A 34 -58.90 0.00 29.97
N GLN A 35 -59.29 -0.64 31.08
CA GLN A 35 -58.39 -1.04 32.14
C GLN A 35 -57.45 -2.18 31.70
N MET A 36 -57.98 -3.15 30.94
CA MET A 36 -57.15 -4.18 30.29
C MET A 36 -56.15 -3.60 29.28
N ALA A 37 -56.59 -2.67 28.43
CA ALA A 37 -55.72 -1.99 27.49
C ALA A 37 -54.61 -1.19 28.20
N SER A 38 -54.94 -0.48 29.27
CA SER A 38 -53.95 0.23 30.11
C SER A 38 -52.95 -0.74 30.74
N SER A 39 -53.40 -1.88 31.27
CA SER A 39 -52.54 -2.90 31.85
C SER A 39 -51.62 -3.52 30.79
N GLN A 40 -52.12 -3.81 29.59
CA GLN A 40 -51.32 -4.29 28.48
C GLN A 40 -50.22 -3.27 28.08
N LYS A 41 -50.53 -1.98 28.04
CA LYS A 41 -49.52 -0.94 27.78
C LYS A 41 -48.46 -0.90 28.88
N ARG A 42 -48.82 -1.06 30.15
CA ARG A 42 -47.86 -1.14 31.26
C ARG A 42 -46.95 -2.37 31.13
N ILE A 43 -47.51 -3.54 30.77
CA ILE A 43 -46.73 -4.76 30.55
C ILE A 43 -45.72 -4.54 29.40
N ALA A 44 -46.16 -3.91 28.29
CA ALA A 44 -45.26 -3.59 27.18
C ALA A 44 -44.14 -2.65 27.62
N GLN A 45 -44.43 -1.64 28.44
CA GLN A 45 -43.45 -0.72 29.01
C GLN A 45 -42.42 -1.44 29.90
N TYR A 46 -42.89 -2.32 30.79
CA TYR A 46 -41.99 -3.11 31.64
C TYR A 46 -41.12 -4.08 30.84
N LYS A 47 -41.69 -4.73 29.79
CA LYS A 47 -40.91 -5.57 28.88
C LYS A 47 -39.80 -4.78 28.15
N ALA A 48 -40.13 -3.57 27.67
CA ALA A 48 -39.13 -2.68 27.06
C ALA A 48 -38.03 -2.27 28.05
N SER A 49 -38.42 -1.97 29.30
CA SER A 49 -37.43 -1.66 30.35
C SER A 49 -36.54 -2.87 30.67
N LEU A 50 -37.10 -4.07 30.70
CA LEU A 50 -36.35 -5.30 30.96
C LEU A 50 -35.34 -5.56 29.82
N VAL A 51 -35.73 -5.40 28.56
CA VAL A 51 -34.82 -5.50 27.41
C VAL A 51 -33.66 -4.50 27.52
N ARG A 52 -33.98 -3.26 27.89
CA ARG A 52 -32.96 -2.21 28.12
C ARG A 52 -31.98 -2.59 29.24
N PHE A 53 -32.47 -3.11 30.37
CA PHE A 53 -31.61 -3.50 31.47
C PHE A 53 -30.76 -4.73 31.13
N ASN A 54 -31.29 -5.68 30.36
CA ASN A 54 -30.51 -6.80 29.85
C ASN A 54 -29.43 -6.35 28.89
N ASP A 55 -29.69 -5.41 27.99
CA ASP A 55 -28.70 -4.83 27.09
C ASP A 55 -27.56 -4.13 27.86
N ILE A 56 -27.93 -3.38 28.91
CA ILE A 56 -26.94 -2.76 29.80
C ILE A 56 -26.09 -3.83 30.49
N LEU A 57 -26.73 -4.88 31.03
CA LEU A 57 -26.01 -5.99 31.69
C LEU A 57 -25.05 -6.72 30.75
N GLN A 58 -25.48 -6.98 29.50
CA GLN A 58 -24.62 -7.59 28.50
C GLN A 58 -23.39 -6.70 28.18
N LYS A 59 -23.58 -5.38 28.16
CA LYS A 59 -22.46 -4.44 27.92
C LYS A 59 -21.45 -4.37 29.07
N HIS A 60 -21.82 -4.84 30.27
CA HIS A 60 -20.87 -4.97 31.37
C HIS A 60 -19.96 -6.20 31.26
N ASN A 61 -20.32 -7.17 30.45
CA ASN A 61 -19.48 -8.32 30.13
C ASN A 61 -18.90 -8.14 28.74
N ALA A 62 -17.58 -7.87 28.65
CA ALA A 62 -16.88 -7.79 27.39
C ALA A 62 -16.39 -9.19 26.98
N PHE A 63 -16.81 -9.64 25.81
CA PHE A 63 -16.35 -10.89 25.21
C PHE A 63 -15.43 -10.58 24.04
N ALA A 64 -14.40 -11.41 23.84
CA ALA A 64 -13.55 -11.33 22.67
C ALA A 64 -14.38 -11.66 21.41
N PRO A 65 -14.36 -10.80 20.37
CA PRO A 65 -15.13 -11.02 19.14
C PRO A 65 -14.49 -12.07 18.22
N LEU A 66 -13.19 -12.37 18.41
CA LEU A 66 -12.41 -13.29 17.61
C LEU A 66 -11.34 -13.97 18.48
N ASP A 67 -10.86 -15.10 18.03
CA ASP A 67 -9.69 -15.77 18.59
C ASP A 67 -8.42 -15.04 18.15
N GLY A 68 -7.47 -14.82 19.06
CA GLY A 68 -6.27 -14.11 18.73
C GLY A 68 -5.39 -13.80 19.94
N VAL A 69 -4.36 -13.00 19.71
CA VAL A 69 -3.42 -12.54 20.75
C VAL A 69 -3.74 -11.12 21.16
N VAL A 70 -3.77 -10.85 22.45
CA VAL A 70 -3.92 -9.50 23.00
C VAL A 70 -2.63 -8.72 22.74
N THR A 71 -2.69 -7.73 21.86
CA THR A 71 -1.53 -6.90 21.49
C THR A 71 -1.38 -5.67 22.37
N ASN A 72 -2.49 -5.13 22.85
CA ASN A 72 -2.47 -3.97 23.73
C ASN A 72 -3.57 -4.08 24.78
N LEU A 73 -3.24 -3.86 26.04
CA LEU A 73 -4.15 -3.83 27.19
C LEU A 73 -3.93 -2.52 27.98
N PRO A 74 -4.54 -1.41 27.56
CA PRO A 74 -4.34 -0.11 28.21
C PRO A 74 -5.03 0.01 29.57
N VAL A 75 -5.99 -0.87 29.88
CA VAL A 75 -6.85 -0.79 31.07
C VAL A 75 -6.33 -1.68 32.19
N ARG A 76 -6.35 -1.17 33.42
CA ARG A 76 -5.98 -1.90 34.64
C ARG A 76 -7.19 -2.21 35.50
N VAL A 77 -7.07 -3.20 36.35
CA VAL A 77 -8.13 -3.54 37.32
C VAL A 77 -8.37 -2.36 38.26
N GLY A 78 -9.60 -1.93 38.38
CA GLY A 78 -10.03 -0.76 39.16
C GLY A 78 -10.20 0.53 38.38
N GLU A 79 -9.85 0.55 37.10
CA GLU A 79 -10.10 1.70 36.22
C GLU A 79 -11.52 1.70 35.67
N THR A 80 -12.06 2.89 35.48
CA THR A 80 -13.40 3.08 34.91
C THR A 80 -13.30 3.19 33.40
N VAL A 81 -14.01 2.31 32.69
CA VAL A 81 -14.15 2.36 31.23
C VAL A 81 -15.48 2.99 30.87
N VAL A 82 -15.49 3.95 29.97
CA VAL A 82 -16.70 4.64 29.50
C VAL A 82 -17.12 4.07 28.16
N PRO A 83 -18.18 3.24 28.10
CA PRO A 83 -18.67 2.69 26.85
C PRO A 83 -19.35 3.75 25.99
N GLY A 84 -19.16 3.67 24.66
CA GLY A 84 -19.93 4.47 23.70
C GLY A 84 -19.39 5.85 23.37
N VAL A 85 -18.22 6.25 23.89
CA VAL A 85 -17.54 7.48 23.46
C VAL A 85 -16.59 7.13 22.33
N GLN A 86 -16.96 7.51 21.11
CA GLN A 86 -16.09 7.30 19.94
C GLN A 86 -14.83 8.17 20.06
N ASN A 87 -13.69 7.62 19.63
CA ASN A 87 -12.38 8.28 19.62
C ASN A 87 -11.81 8.67 20.99
N SER A 88 -12.29 8.06 22.07
CA SER A 88 -11.68 8.22 23.39
C SER A 88 -10.75 7.05 23.71
N ALA A 89 -9.53 7.33 24.12
CA ALA A 89 -8.60 6.30 24.60
C ALA A 89 -9.17 5.50 25.78
N ALA A 90 -10.04 6.11 26.58
CA ALA A 90 -10.72 5.50 27.72
C ALA A 90 -11.84 4.52 27.33
N SER A 91 -12.22 4.43 26.06
CA SER A 91 -13.25 3.49 25.58
C SER A 91 -12.65 2.18 25.05
N THR A 92 -11.34 2.12 24.81
CA THR A 92 -10.66 0.91 24.34
C THR A 92 -10.21 0.06 25.52
N MET A 93 -10.79 -1.12 25.67
CA MET A 93 -10.42 -2.06 26.74
C MET A 93 -9.18 -2.88 26.39
N MET A 94 -9.12 -3.42 25.19
CA MET A 94 -8.00 -4.20 24.68
C MET A 94 -8.01 -4.22 23.14
N THR A 95 -6.87 -4.52 22.55
CA THR A 95 -6.74 -4.79 21.13
C THR A 95 -6.34 -6.23 20.94
N ILE A 96 -7.14 -6.99 20.19
CA ILE A 96 -6.89 -8.39 19.85
C ILE A 96 -6.53 -8.43 18.37
N ALA A 97 -5.44 -9.10 18.02
CA ALA A 97 -5.00 -9.30 16.66
C ALA A 97 -4.95 -10.79 16.33
N ASP A 98 -5.41 -11.15 15.14
CA ASP A 98 -5.18 -12.45 14.55
C ASP A 98 -3.76 -12.50 14.00
N MET A 99 -2.94 -13.41 14.54
CA MET A 99 -1.53 -13.55 14.16
C MET A 99 -1.32 -14.62 13.07
N SER A 100 -2.38 -15.16 12.51
CA SER A 100 -2.29 -16.16 11.42
C SER A 100 -1.76 -15.55 10.13
N LEU A 101 -2.02 -14.25 9.89
CA LEU A 101 -1.55 -13.50 8.74
C LEU A 101 -0.77 -12.27 9.20
N ILE A 102 0.54 -12.30 9.01
CA ILE A 102 1.41 -11.15 9.27
C ILE A 102 1.72 -10.47 7.93
N THR A 103 1.49 -9.17 7.88
CA THR A 103 1.75 -8.34 6.71
C THR A 103 2.79 -7.29 7.01
N ALA A 104 3.64 -7.00 6.03
CA ALA A 104 4.58 -5.90 6.06
C ALA A 104 4.03 -4.73 5.24
N GLU A 105 3.87 -3.57 5.86
CA GLU A 105 3.50 -2.34 5.17
C GLU A 105 4.77 -1.60 4.77
N VAL A 106 5.03 -1.52 3.48
CA VAL A 106 6.21 -0.85 2.94
C VAL A 106 5.83 0.37 2.11
N LYS A 107 6.71 1.36 2.10
CA LYS A 107 6.56 2.57 1.31
C LYS A 107 7.44 2.45 0.06
N VAL A 108 6.83 2.58 -1.10
CA VAL A 108 7.49 2.52 -2.40
C VAL A 108 7.40 3.88 -3.08
N ASP A 109 8.49 4.33 -3.65
CA ASP A 109 8.56 5.60 -4.37
C ASP A 109 7.66 5.63 -5.62
N GLU A 110 7.20 6.82 -6.02
CA GLU A 110 6.36 7.05 -7.20
C GLU A 110 6.99 6.51 -8.50
N THR A 111 8.31 6.54 -8.60
CA THR A 111 9.02 6.05 -9.79
C THR A 111 9.02 4.54 -9.92
N ASP A 112 9.00 3.83 -8.80
CA ASP A 112 9.13 2.37 -8.75
C ASP A 112 7.77 1.66 -8.69
N ILE A 113 6.73 2.32 -8.17
CA ILE A 113 5.39 1.73 -7.99
C ILE A 113 4.77 1.25 -9.30
N VAL A 114 5.11 1.90 -10.42
CA VAL A 114 4.61 1.54 -11.75
C VAL A 114 4.95 0.10 -12.15
N ASN A 115 6.07 -0.41 -11.64
CA ASN A 115 6.57 -1.76 -11.92
C ASN A 115 6.07 -2.81 -10.91
N VAL A 116 5.45 -2.38 -9.81
CA VAL A 116 4.95 -3.28 -8.78
C VAL A 116 3.57 -3.80 -9.17
N LYS A 117 3.36 -5.10 -9.08
CA LYS A 117 2.10 -5.79 -9.36
C LYS A 117 1.73 -6.71 -8.22
N LEU A 118 0.44 -7.02 -8.12
CA LEU A 118 -0.05 -8.01 -7.18
C LEU A 118 0.62 -9.37 -7.44
N ASP A 119 0.77 -10.15 -6.38
CA ASP A 119 1.35 -11.50 -6.38
C ASP A 119 2.85 -11.57 -6.74
N GLN A 120 3.55 -10.43 -6.79
CA GLN A 120 5.01 -10.43 -6.95
C GLN A 120 5.70 -10.90 -5.68
N GLN A 121 6.75 -11.70 -5.86
CA GLN A 121 7.58 -12.18 -4.76
C GLN A 121 8.40 -11.06 -4.15
N ALA A 122 8.47 -11.08 -2.81
CA ALA A 122 9.25 -10.14 -2.04
C ALA A 122 10.09 -10.87 -0.99
N ASP A 123 11.32 -10.43 -0.83
CA ASP A 123 12.20 -10.85 0.25
C ASP A 123 12.16 -9.79 1.36
N ILE A 124 11.72 -10.18 2.55
CA ILE A 124 11.52 -9.30 3.68
C ILE A 124 12.61 -9.54 4.72
N THR A 125 13.29 -8.50 5.11
CA THR A 125 14.28 -8.52 6.18
C THR A 125 13.76 -7.68 7.33
N ILE A 126 13.70 -8.25 8.53
CA ILE A 126 13.23 -7.58 9.75
C ILE A 126 14.44 -7.14 10.55
N ASP A 127 14.49 -5.87 10.93
CA ASP A 127 15.66 -5.30 11.61
C ASP A 127 15.94 -5.96 12.98
N ALA A 128 14.87 -6.42 13.65
CA ALA A 128 14.98 -7.12 14.92
C ALA A 128 15.54 -8.54 14.81
N ILE A 129 15.55 -9.15 13.62
CA ILE A 129 16.01 -10.52 13.38
C ILE A 129 17.07 -10.49 12.26
N PRO A 130 18.32 -10.12 12.60
CA PRO A 130 19.38 -10.02 11.60
C PRO A 130 19.70 -11.40 11.00
N ASN A 131 20.16 -11.40 9.74
CA ASN A 131 20.58 -12.58 8.99
C ASN A 131 19.45 -13.59 8.64
N LYS A 132 18.17 -13.22 8.80
CA LYS A 132 17.06 -14.02 8.29
C LYS A 132 16.27 -13.20 7.28
N THR A 133 16.01 -13.81 6.14
CA THR A 133 15.15 -13.25 5.09
C THR A 133 13.90 -14.10 4.99
N PHE A 134 12.76 -13.45 5.09
CA PHE A 134 11.45 -14.09 4.97
C PHE A 134 10.90 -13.84 3.58
N LYS A 135 10.29 -14.87 3.02
CA LYS A 135 9.60 -14.75 1.74
C LYS A 135 8.18 -14.28 1.94
N GLY A 136 7.69 -13.53 0.98
CA GLY A 136 6.33 -13.06 0.95
C GLY A 136 5.91 -12.67 -0.46
N HIS A 137 4.67 -12.27 -0.59
CA HIS A 137 4.11 -11.79 -1.85
C HIS A 137 3.28 -10.53 -1.65
N VAL A 138 3.18 -9.72 -2.69
CA VAL A 138 2.42 -8.47 -2.68
C VAL A 138 0.92 -8.80 -2.72
N VAL A 139 0.19 -8.36 -1.69
CA VAL A 139 -1.27 -8.58 -1.56
C VAL A 139 -2.05 -7.34 -1.95
N GLU A 140 -1.55 -6.16 -1.59
CA GLU A 140 -2.27 -4.91 -1.81
C GLU A 140 -1.31 -3.79 -2.24
N ILE A 141 -1.77 -2.96 -3.17
CA ILE A 141 -1.07 -1.76 -3.63
C ILE A 141 -2.00 -0.59 -3.39
N GLY A 142 -1.59 0.33 -2.52
CA GLY A 142 -2.36 1.54 -2.22
C GLY A 142 -2.42 2.48 -3.42
N ASN A 143 -3.61 2.95 -3.74
CA ASN A 143 -3.84 3.89 -4.84
C ASN A 143 -3.69 5.36 -4.42
N THR A 144 -3.39 5.61 -3.15
CA THR A 144 -3.26 6.97 -2.59
C THR A 144 -1.80 7.23 -2.24
N ALA A 145 -1.25 8.32 -2.77
CA ALA A 145 0.08 8.76 -2.42
C ALA A 145 0.12 9.32 -0.99
N ILE A 146 1.13 8.93 -0.25
CA ILE A 146 1.44 9.45 1.09
C ILE A 146 2.59 10.44 0.92
N LEU A 147 2.39 11.68 1.38
CA LEU A 147 3.46 12.68 1.37
C LEU A 147 4.52 12.27 2.40
N ARG A 148 5.77 12.29 2.00
CA ARG A 148 6.91 12.05 2.88
C ARG A 148 7.10 13.27 3.77
N SER A 149 6.33 13.36 4.87
CA SER A 149 6.46 14.41 5.87
C SER A 149 7.81 14.26 6.56
N THR A 150 8.73 15.18 6.28
CA THR A 150 9.90 15.40 7.13
C THR A 150 9.40 16.08 8.40
N GLY A 151 9.32 15.34 9.49
CA GLY A 151 8.77 15.64 10.83
C GLY A 151 9.00 17.01 11.50
N VAL A 152 9.06 18.07 10.75
CA VAL A 152 9.00 19.45 11.24
C VAL A 152 7.59 19.94 10.96
N ALA A 153 6.85 20.29 12.00
CA ALA A 153 5.55 20.92 11.90
C ALA A 153 5.63 22.11 10.93
N ALA A 154 5.39 21.87 9.66
CA ALA A 154 5.34 22.90 8.65
C ALA A 154 4.05 23.67 8.86
N SER A 155 4.19 24.88 9.37
CA SER A 155 3.21 25.94 9.23
C SER A 155 2.71 25.98 7.77
N GLN A 156 1.44 26.08 7.63
CA GLN A 156 0.52 25.95 6.48
C GLN A 156 0.80 26.88 5.27
N SER A 157 2.00 27.00 4.76
CA SER A 157 2.26 27.93 3.65
C SER A 157 3.43 27.59 2.74
N ALA A 158 3.70 26.33 2.47
CA ALA A 158 4.58 26.00 1.34
C ALA A 158 4.21 24.62 0.78
N ILE A 159 3.20 24.59 -0.06
CA ILE A 159 3.04 23.50 -1.03
C ILE A 159 4.14 23.69 -2.07
N SER A 160 5.35 23.25 -1.74
CA SER A 160 6.37 23.08 -2.75
C SER A 160 6.01 21.82 -3.55
N SER A 161 5.80 22.00 -4.83
CA SER A 161 5.43 20.97 -5.82
C SER A 161 6.49 19.87 -6.02
N GLN A 162 7.34 19.63 -5.05
CA GLN A 162 8.49 18.72 -5.12
C GLN A 162 8.61 17.80 -3.88
N GLU A 163 7.50 17.60 -3.15
CA GLU A 163 7.50 16.60 -2.10
C GLU A 163 7.48 15.19 -2.71
N ALA A 164 8.46 14.37 -2.31
CA ALA A 164 8.50 12.98 -2.70
C ALA A 164 7.23 12.25 -2.23
N LYS A 165 6.58 11.57 -3.16
CA LYS A 165 5.36 10.81 -2.91
C LYS A 165 5.70 9.34 -2.80
N ASP A 166 5.28 8.74 -1.71
CA ASP A 166 5.39 7.30 -1.48
C ASP A 166 4.01 6.65 -1.61
N PHE A 167 3.98 5.42 -2.07
CA PHE A 167 2.79 4.59 -2.11
C PHE A 167 2.91 3.45 -1.11
N LYS A 168 1.81 3.18 -0.41
CA LYS A 168 1.74 2.05 0.52
C LYS A 168 1.58 0.75 -0.26
N VAL A 169 2.46 -0.21 -0.02
CA VAL A 169 2.35 -1.58 -0.53
C VAL A 169 2.31 -2.53 0.65
N VAL A 170 1.38 -3.47 0.63
CA VAL A 170 1.22 -4.50 1.66
C VAL A 170 1.73 -5.82 1.13
N VAL A 171 2.68 -6.40 1.83
CA VAL A 171 3.30 -7.68 1.49
C VAL A 171 2.95 -8.69 2.59
N ALA A 172 2.31 -9.80 2.25
CA ALA A 172 2.06 -10.89 3.18
C ALA A 172 3.30 -11.77 3.33
N LEU A 173 3.62 -12.16 4.55
CA LEU A 173 4.66 -13.13 4.82
C LEU A 173 4.09 -14.55 4.65
N ASP A 174 4.79 -15.42 3.90
CA ASP A 174 4.31 -16.78 3.63
C ASP A 174 4.40 -17.69 4.85
N ASN A 175 5.43 -17.57 5.65
CA ASN A 175 5.64 -18.36 6.86
C ASN A 175 6.21 -17.48 7.98
N PRO A 176 5.34 -16.72 8.66
CA PRO A 176 5.79 -15.87 9.75
C PRO A 176 6.21 -16.74 10.95
N PRO A 177 7.39 -16.52 11.56
CA PRO A 177 7.74 -17.16 12.82
C PRO A 177 6.92 -16.58 13.98
N ASP A 178 6.66 -17.38 14.99
CA ASP A 178 5.85 -17.01 16.18
C ASP A 178 6.47 -15.86 17.00
N GLU A 179 7.75 -15.56 16.78
CA GLU A 179 8.49 -14.54 17.50
C GLU A 179 8.24 -13.10 16.97
N ILE A 180 7.64 -12.96 15.78
CA ILE A 180 7.39 -11.65 15.19
C ILE A 180 6.27 -10.94 15.94
N ARG A 181 6.53 -9.70 16.30
CA ARG A 181 5.53 -8.82 16.92
C ARG A 181 5.15 -7.69 15.97
N PRO A 182 3.87 -7.29 15.93
CA PRO A 182 3.45 -6.11 15.17
C PRO A 182 4.20 -4.86 15.62
N GLY A 183 4.52 -3.98 14.66
CA GLY A 183 5.23 -2.73 14.93
C GLY A 183 6.75 -2.81 14.79
N LEU A 184 7.31 -3.94 14.38
CA LEU A 184 8.73 -4.04 14.02
C LEU A 184 9.01 -3.38 12.68
N SER A 185 10.20 -2.76 12.56
CA SER A 185 10.67 -2.20 11.30
C SER A 185 11.19 -3.32 10.39
N CYS A 186 10.89 -3.18 9.09
CA CYS A 186 11.33 -4.13 8.08
C CYS A 186 11.67 -3.43 6.76
N THR A 187 12.48 -4.12 5.96
CA THR A 187 12.82 -3.74 4.60
C THR A 187 12.39 -4.86 3.67
N ALA A 188 11.61 -4.52 2.64
CA ALA A 188 11.18 -5.49 1.62
C ALA A 188 11.86 -5.22 0.29
N LYS A 189 12.40 -6.26 -0.33
CA LYS A 189 12.93 -6.26 -1.67
C LYS A 189 11.96 -6.95 -2.61
N ILE A 190 11.17 -6.18 -3.34
CA ILE A 190 10.16 -6.69 -4.27
C ILE A 190 10.83 -6.99 -5.62
N THR A 191 10.63 -8.21 -6.12
CA THR A 191 11.13 -8.61 -7.44
C THR A 191 10.10 -8.27 -8.50
N THR A 192 10.33 -7.18 -9.23
CA THR A 192 9.39 -6.65 -10.24
C THR A 192 9.41 -7.42 -11.55
N ALA A 193 10.56 -7.96 -11.94
CA ALA A 193 10.69 -8.75 -13.15
C ALA A 193 11.81 -9.78 -13.00
N THR A 194 11.60 -10.97 -13.54
CA THR A 194 12.61 -12.01 -13.65
C THR A 194 12.71 -12.44 -15.11
N ARG A 195 13.91 -12.34 -15.69
CA ARG A 195 14.22 -12.83 -17.03
C ARG A 195 15.19 -13.99 -16.91
N LYS A 196 14.90 -15.08 -17.62
CA LYS A 196 15.76 -16.27 -17.69
C LYS A 196 16.30 -16.40 -19.10
N ASN A 197 17.55 -16.90 -19.23
CA ASN A 197 18.20 -17.12 -20.51
C ASN A 197 18.36 -15.85 -21.37
N VAL A 198 18.76 -14.75 -20.73
CA VAL A 198 19.05 -13.49 -21.40
C VAL A 198 20.53 -13.16 -21.33
N LEU A 199 21.03 -12.47 -22.36
CA LEU A 199 22.38 -11.96 -22.34
C LEU A 199 22.46 -10.79 -21.34
N SER A 200 23.32 -10.91 -20.34
CA SER A 200 23.53 -9.86 -19.35
C SER A 200 24.97 -9.37 -19.36
N ILE A 201 25.14 -8.10 -19.09
CA ILE A 201 26.45 -7.44 -18.95
C ILE A 201 26.51 -6.69 -17.63
N PRO A 202 27.69 -6.59 -17.00
CA PRO A 202 27.87 -5.75 -15.82
C PRO A 202 27.51 -4.29 -16.13
N ILE A 203 26.75 -3.64 -15.24
CA ILE A 203 26.33 -2.22 -15.41
C ILE A 203 27.53 -1.31 -15.66
N GLN A 204 28.69 -1.65 -15.07
CA GLN A 204 29.92 -0.89 -15.21
C GLN A 204 30.46 -0.85 -16.66
N SER A 205 30.07 -1.80 -17.54
CA SER A 205 30.52 -1.84 -18.94
C SER A 205 29.68 -0.94 -19.86
N LEU A 206 28.49 -0.50 -19.40
CA LEU A 206 27.63 0.36 -20.19
C LEU A 206 28.13 1.80 -20.19
N THR A 207 28.23 2.38 -21.37
CA THR A 207 28.62 3.78 -21.53
C THR A 207 27.70 4.50 -22.50
N VAL A 208 27.58 5.81 -22.32
CA VAL A 208 26.83 6.70 -23.22
C VAL A 208 27.84 7.56 -23.99
N ARG A 209 27.73 7.57 -25.31
CA ARG A 209 28.59 8.35 -26.19
C ARG A 209 27.77 9.17 -27.17
N GLN A 210 28.25 10.36 -27.47
CA GLN A 210 27.68 11.17 -28.53
C GLN A 210 28.21 10.65 -29.90
N LYS A 211 27.30 10.58 -30.86
CA LYS A 211 27.61 10.08 -32.21
C LYS A 211 28.84 10.76 -32.85
N GLY A 212 29.02 12.05 -32.59
CA GLY A 212 30.17 12.83 -33.05
C GLY A 212 31.52 12.42 -32.43
N GLN A 213 31.54 11.70 -31.30
CA GLN A 213 32.76 11.20 -30.65
C GLN A 213 33.20 9.83 -31.19
N LEU A 214 32.31 9.16 -31.92
CA LEU A 214 32.55 7.83 -32.49
C LEU A 214 33.15 7.89 -33.91
N GLU A 215 33.11 9.06 -34.56
CA GLU A 215 33.76 9.25 -35.86
C GLU A 215 35.29 9.25 -35.68
N PRO A 216 36.06 8.48 -36.47
CA PRO A 216 37.51 8.49 -36.37
C PRO A 216 38.03 9.89 -36.70
N LYS A 217 38.77 10.48 -35.76
CA LYS A 217 39.43 11.76 -35.97
C LYS A 217 40.46 11.54 -37.07
N PRO A 218 40.39 12.27 -38.20
CA PRO A 218 41.43 12.11 -39.24
C PRO A 218 42.77 12.54 -38.64
N ALA A 219 43.77 11.66 -38.74
CA ALA A 219 45.13 11.90 -38.34
C ALA A 219 45.78 12.80 -39.41
N ASP A 220 45.57 14.10 -39.30
CA ASP A 220 46.43 15.11 -39.93
C ASP A 220 46.23 16.44 -39.20
N ASP A 221 47.17 16.68 -38.31
CA ASP A 221 47.47 17.99 -37.81
C ASP A 221 48.32 18.74 -38.85
N LYS A 222 47.74 19.48 -39.71
CA LYS A 222 48.33 20.76 -40.24
C LYS A 222 47.37 21.39 -41.24
N ALA A 223 47.17 22.63 -40.99
CA ALA A 223 46.58 23.66 -41.88
C ALA A 223 45.07 23.90 -41.66
N VAL A 224 44.83 24.97 -41.10
CA VAL A 224 44.50 26.34 -41.63
C VAL A 224 43.12 26.79 -41.27
N GLN A 225 43.15 27.91 -40.63
CA GLN A 225 42.12 28.93 -40.49
C GLN A 225 41.23 29.10 -41.73
N ALA A 226 40.00 29.46 -41.45
CA ALA A 226 39.08 30.17 -42.32
C ALA A 226 38.28 29.35 -43.34
N ALA A 227 37.10 28.92 -42.86
CA ALA A 227 35.86 29.17 -43.58
C ALA A 227 34.71 28.96 -42.64
N ALA A 228 34.03 30.01 -42.26
CA ALA A 228 32.72 29.97 -41.58
C ALA A 228 31.70 29.37 -42.56
N THR A 229 31.67 28.04 -42.65
CA THR A 229 30.60 27.34 -43.33
C THR A 229 29.46 27.22 -42.33
N LYS A 230 28.32 27.79 -42.66
CA LYS A 230 27.06 27.66 -41.92
C LYS A 230 26.82 26.18 -41.64
N VAL A 231 27.06 25.77 -40.42
CA VAL A 231 26.76 24.44 -39.96
C VAL A 231 25.25 24.35 -39.87
N ASP A 232 24.63 23.48 -40.63
CA ASP A 232 23.21 23.22 -40.60
C ASP A 232 22.83 22.77 -39.21
N PRO A 233 21.87 23.44 -38.55
CA PRO A 233 21.46 23.10 -37.16
C PRO A 233 20.91 21.68 -37.02
N VAL A 234 20.56 21.05 -38.12
CA VAL A 234 20.11 19.63 -38.18
C VAL A 234 21.30 18.67 -38.03
N ALA A 235 22.44 19.01 -38.59
CA ALA A 235 23.66 18.19 -38.51
C ALA A 235 24.29 18.24 -37.09
N GLU A 236 24.20 19.40 -36.40
CA GLU A 236 24.66 19.49 -35.00
C GLU A 236 23.76 18.70 -34.01
N LYS A 237 22.45 18.69 -34.23
CA LYS A 237 21.53 17.90 -33.44
C LYS A 237 21.78 16.39 -33.61
N ALA A 238 22.06 15.94 -34.83
CA ALA A 238 22.38 14.55 -35.11
C ALA A 238 23.73 14.10 -34.51
N LYS A 239 24.71 15.01 -34.37
CA LYS A 239 26.01 14.74 -33.72
C LYS A 239 25.93 14.70 -32.19
N LYS A 240 24.92 15.33 -31.59
CA LYS A 240 24.64 15.34 -30.14
C LYS A 240 23.76 14.18 -29.68
N GLU A 241 23.32 13.30 -30.60
CA GLU A 241 22.52 12.13 -30.25
C GLU A 241 23.35 11.20 -29.36
N GLU A 242 22.83 10.96 -28.15
CA GLU A 242 23.46 10.08 -27.17
C GLU A 242 23.10 8.62 -27.48
N LEU A 243 24.14 7.82 -27.71
CA LEU A 243 24.03 6.39 -27.97
C LEU A 243 24.52 5.61 -26.76
N GLN A 244 23.67 4.71 -26.25
CA GLN A 244 24.07 3.75 -25.25
C GLN A 244 24.77 2.57 -25.93
N GLY A 245 25.90 2.14 -25.35
CA GLY A 245 26.66 1.07 -25.93
C GLY A 245 27.77 0.54 -25.03
N VAL A 246 28.44 -0.49 -25.51
CA VAL A 246 29.60 -1.11 -24.84
C VAL A 246 30.78 -1.17 -25.78
N PHE A 247 31.97 -1.20 -25.20
CA PHE A 247 33.17 -1.44 -25.97
C PHE A 247 33.46 -2.94 -26.06
N VAL A 248 33.48 -3.49 -27.26
CA VAL A 248 33.83 -4.88 -27.55
C VAL A 248 35.28 -4.94 -28.04
N VAL A 249 36.05 -5.85 -27.48
CA VAL A 249 37.44 -6.06 -27.89
C VAL A 249 37.44 -7.06 -29.04
N SER A 250 37.91 -6.61 -30.21
CA SER A 250 38.12 -7.44 -31.37
C SER A 250 39.54 -7.21 -31.92
N GLY A 251 40.38 -8.24 -31.94
CA GLY A 251 41.75 -8.13 -32.46
C GLY A 251 42.64 -7.13 -31.71
N GLY A 252 42.45 -6.92 -30.40
CA GLY A 252 43.22 -5.99 -29.57
C GLY A 252 42.79 -4.51 -29.70
N LYS A 253 41.68 -4.23 -30.39
CA LYS A 253 41.08 -2.91 -30.50
C LYS A 253 39.71 -2.89 -29.82
N ALA A 254 39.41 -1.81 -29.15
CA ALA A 254 38.09 -1.57 -28.53
C ALA A 254 37.17 -0.88 -29.53
N THR A 255 36.13 -1.56 -29.97
CA THR A 255 35.14 -1.03 -30.91
C THR A 255 33.83 -0.77 -30.15
N PHE A 256 33.25 0.44 -30.31
CA PHE A 256 31.97 0.77 -29.73
C PHE A 256 30.83 0.07 -30.49
N LYS A 257 30.03 -0.72 -29.79
CA LYS A 257 28.78 -1.29 -30.30
C LYS A 257 27.58 -0.67 -29.57
N LYS A 258 26.64 -0.13 -30.31
CA LYS A 258 25.37 0.33 -29.79
C LYS A 258 24.60 -0.89 -29.24
N VAL A 259 24.06 -0.79 -28.05
CA VAL A 259 23.24 -1.83 -27.42
C VAL A 259 21.89 -1.27 -27.00
N GLU A 260 20.89 -2.12 -27.09
CA GLU A 260 19.57 -1.84 -26.51
C GLU A 260 19.45 -2.62 -25.21
N THR A 261 19.23 -1.91 -24.14
CA THR A 261 19.15 -2.48 -22.79
C THR A 261 17.70 -2.77 -22.42
N GLY A 262 17.48 -3.86 -21.68
CA GLY A 262 16.19 -4.25 -21.14
C GLY A 262 16.11 -4.01 -19.64
N VAL A 263 15.84 -5.08 -18.88
CA VAL A 263 15.69 -5.02 -17.43
C VAL A 263 17.04 -4.75 -16.77
N THR A 264 17.07 -3.80 -15.86
CA THR A 264 18.26 -3.46 -15.06
C THR A 264 18.19 -4.16 -13.72
N GLY A 265 19.16 -5.04 -13.45
CA GLY A 265 19.36 -5.67 -12.14
C GLY A 265 20.21 -4.83 -11.20
N THR A 266 20.67 -5.42 -10.11
CA THR A 266 21.53 -4.75 -9.12
C THR A 266 22.96 -4.58 -9.60
N THR A 267 23.50 -5.58 -10.29
CA THR A 267 24.88 -5.65 -10.79
C THR A 267 24.96 -5.72 -12.30
N ASP A 268 23.95 -6.29 -12.92
CA ASP A 268 23.92 -6.62 -14.33
C ASP A 268 22.72 -5.99 -15.01
N ILE A 269 22.84 -5.74 -16.32
CA ILE A 269 21.79 -5.21 -17.17
C ILE A 269 21.56 -6.16 -18.35
N GLU A 270 20.30 -6.40 -18.67
CA GLU A 270 19.90 -7.19 -19.83
C GLU A 270 20.24 -6.44 -21.11
N VAL A 271 20.80 -7.15 -22.08
CA VAL A 271 20.99 -6.66 -23.45
C VAL A 271 20.04 -7.41 -24.38
N VAL A 272 19.12 -6.63 -24.97
CA VAL A 272 18.12 -7.16 -25.91
C VAL A 272 18.71 -7.31 -27.31
N ASN A 273 19.46 -6.29 -27.75
CA ASN A 273 20.06 -6.26 -29.09
C ASN A 273 21.44 -5.61 -29.03
N GLY A 274 22.33 -6.01 -29.97
CA GLY A 274 23.64 -5.35 -30.22
C GLY A 274 24.85 -6.12 -29.78
N LEU A 275 24.70 -7.22 -29.03
CA LEU A 275 25.80 -8.13 -28.62
C LEU A 275 25.48 -9.58 -28.96
N ASN A 276 26.51 -10.38 -29.14
CA ASN A 276 26.41 -11.82 -29.31
C ASN A 276 27.09 -12.54 -28.15
N GLU A 277 26.63 -13.76 -27.87
CA GLU A 277 27.31 -14.64 -26.93
C GLU A 277 28.78 -14.86 -27.35
N GLY A 278 29.73 -14.67 -26.43
CA GLY A 278 31.14 -14.79 -26.67
C GLY A 278 31.87 -13.47 -27.00
N ASP A 279 31.15 -12.36 -27.19
CA ASP A 279 31.79 -11.05 -27.36
C ASP A 279 32.55 -10.65 -26.07
N GLN A 280 33.82 -10.30 -26.21
CA GLN A 280 34.64 -9.81 -25.11
C GLN A 280 34.37 -8.32 -24.91
N ILE A 281 33.80 -7.97 -23.76
CA ILE A 281 33.46 -6.59 -23.41
C ILE A 281 34.48 -5.98 -22.46
N VAL A 282 34.71 -4.69 -22.60
CA VAL A 282 35.60 -3.94 -21.69
C VAL A 282 34.83 -3.69 -20.39
N THR A 283 35.31 -4.30 -19.30
CA THR A 283 34.88 -4.01 -17.93
C THR A 283 36.02 -3.34 -17.20
N GLY A 284 35.81 -2.19 -16.61
CA GLY A 284 36.89 -1.48 -15.93
C GLY A 284 36.40 -0.37 -15.03
N THR A 285 37.33 0.41 -14.47
CA THR A 285 36.96 1.57 -13.69
C THR A 285 36.25 2.61 -14.58
N TYR A 286 35.31 3.33 -14.03
CA TYR A 286 34.54 4.36 -14.73
C TYR A 286 35.42 5.35 -15.53
N GLN A 287 36.61 5.69 -15.03
CA GLN A 287 37.57 6.55 -15.73
C GLN A 287 38.06 5.94 -17.04
N VAL A 288 38.39 4.66 -17.03
CA VAL A 288 38.90 3.97 -18.22
C VAL A 288 37.82 3.91 -19.31
N ILE A 289 36.60 3.50 -18.92
CA ILE A 289 35.49 3.39 -19.87
C ILE A 289 35.11 4.76 -20.46
N ARG A 290 35.26 5.83 -19.71
CA ARG A 290 34.97 7.19 -20.16
C ARG A 290 36.05 7.77 -21.08
N THR A 291 37.26 7.34 -20.95
CA THR A 291 38.41 7.86 -21.75
C THR A 291 38.74 7.04 -22.99
N ILE A 292 38.30 5.80 -23.07
CA ILE A 292 38.52 4.95 -24.25
C ILE A 292 37.87 5.59 -25.47
N LEU A 293 38.68 5.75 -26.55
CA LEU A 293 38.21 6.18 -27.85
C LEU A 293 37.85 4.93 -28.70
N ASN A 294 36.98 5.15 -29.67
CA ASN A 294 36.65 4.11 -30.65
C ASN A 294 37.93 3.69 -31.43
N GLU A 295 38.12 2.39 -31.65
CA GLU A 295 39.29 1.80 -32.29
C GLU A 295 40.63 1.93 -31.51
N ALA A 296 40.58 2.31 -30.25
CA ALA A 296 41.79 2.37 -29.41
C ALA A 296 42.39 0.98 -29.21
N GLN A 297 43.74 0.89 -29.31
CA GLN A 297 44.45 -0.35 -28.94
C GLN A 297 44.36 -0.55 -27.42
N VAL A 298 43.86 -1.70 -27.01
CA VAL A 298 43.74 -2.08 -25.61
C VAL A 298 44.54 -3.33 -25.30
N LYS A 299 45.20 -3.32 -24.16
CA LYS A 299 45.85 -4.51 -23.61
C LYS A 299 44.89 -5.13 -22.60
N VAL A 300 44.52 -6.37 -22.84
CA VAL A 300 43.64 -7.11 -21.92
C VAL A 300 44.45 -7.50 -20.68
N ASP A 301 44.05 -6.98 -19.52
CA ASP A 301 44.54 -7.38 -18.20
C ASP A 301 43.38 -7.87 -17.34
N ASN A 302 43.25 -9.18 -17.19
CA ASN A 302 42.16 -9.82 -16.48
C ASN A 302 42.39 -9.90 -14.96
N LYS A 303 43.29 -9.09 -14.41
CA LYS A 303 43.47 -8.98 -12.95
C LYS A 303 42.30 -8.26 -12.36
N ALA A 304 41.71 -8.83 -11.29
CA ALA A 304 40.66 -8.17 -10.53
C ALA A 304 41.13 -6.79 -10.03
N PRO A 305 40.31 -5.74 -10.15
CA PRO A 305 40.67 -4.41 -9.68
C PRO A 305 40.95 -4.47 -8.17
N VAL A 306 42.17 -4.10 -7.77
CA VAL A 306 42.52 -3.94 -6.35
C VAL A 306 41.77 -2.70 -5.83
N VAL A 307 40.76 -2.91 -5.03
CA VAL A 307 40.08 -1.83 -4.31
C VAL A 307 41.07 -1.31 -3.25
N PRO A 308 41.50 -0.05 -3.30
CA PRO A 308 42.36 0.48 -2.26
C PRO A 308 41.56 0.53 -0.95
N THR A 309 41.92 -0.32 0.01
CA THR A 309 41.43 -0.26 1.37
C THR A 309 41.96 1.05 1.97
N LYS A 310 41.08 2.03 2.19
CA LYS A 310 41.41 3.20 3.01
C LYS A 310 41.61 2.71 4.45
N SER A 311 42.84 2.84 4.94
CA SER A 311 43.19 2.77 6.36
C SER A 311 42.55 3.92 7.12
#